data_b0f633cc5e05c6c50fdc094a256f2551
#
_entry.id   b0f633cc5e05c6c50fdc094a256f2551
#
_cell.length_a   1.000
_cell.length_b   1.000
_cell.length_c   1.000
_cell.angle_alpha   90.00
_cell.angle_beta   90.00
_cell.angle_gamma   90.00
#
_symmetry.space_group_name_H-M   'P 1'
#
loop_
_entity.id
_entity.type
_entity.pdbx_description
1 polymer ?
#
loop_
_entity_poly.entity_id
_entity_poly.type
_entity_poly.pdbx_seq_one_letter_code
_entity_poly.pdbx_strand_id
1 'polypeptide(L)'
;MTSFPILTAARMKACDGYTIHTLGVPSRVLMERAAAKAVAFLLDRTDLFPAGPVVLLCGSGNNGGDGLAMARFLTDGSAGEKRKVTVIYAGKYTEAGAPDEDRMSVECRRQYLLARAGTVTILPPAALGEVLADAAVVVDAVFGIGLDRLITGEIASLLTAVAEGGVPVLAVDIPSGVNADTGAVMGVALPAVATVTMQALKAGLLLYPGAELCGEIAIADLGIDLTPASQPYARLADEALLRRVLPPRKRRSHKGTYGLVSLLCGSEGMSGAAVLATRAALRSGVGLARVLTPDCNRTVLQTAAPEAIVAAYTSDQDIKRQTDASAMVAGCGLGTGDTSLRALRRVLSTRPTAGMIPVVLDADGLNLVAEDGTLWDTVLLSAPDRQVVVTPHPAEMSRLCGKSVPDILADPVRVAHAYAREKGVTVVLKDAHTVVASPEGELFICAAGNAGMARGGSGDVLAGVIGALLAQNRGRIGTELTVTEIAAAGVYLHAKAGDLAAEEIGEYGMLPGDLIERLPLVCKELSDSRTIIQTV
;
A
#
# COMPACT_ATOMS: atom_id res chain seq x y z
N MET A 1 2.17 -17.22 7.80
CA MET A 1 2.61 -15.86 8.13
C MET A 1 1.42 -14.93 7.93
N THR A 2 1.19 -13.98 8.81
CA THR A 2 0.15 -12.95 8.67
C THR A 2 0.76 -11.73 7.98
N SER A 3 -0.03 -11.02 7.16
CA SER A 3 0.41 -9.75 6.52
C SER A 3 0.92 -8.73 7.55
N PHE A 4 1.88 -7.91 7.16
CA PHE A 4 2.46 -6.89 8.04
C PHE A 4 1.39 -5.91 8.53
N PRO A 5 1.34 -5.65 9.86
CA PRO A 5 0.42 -4.68 10.42
C PRO A 5 0.87 -3.25 10.10
N ILE A 6 -0.10 -2.38 9.81
CA ILE A 6 0.07 -0.95 9.65
C ILE A 6 -0.65 -0.29 10.84
N LEU A 7 0.07 0.56 11.59
CA LEU A 7 -0.44 1.17 12.80
C LEU A 7 -0.56 2.69 12.66
N THR A 8 -1.48 3.28 13.42
CA THR A 8 -1.47 4.72 13.67
C THR A 8 -0.45 5.07 14.75
N ALA A 9 -0.05 6.34 14.80
CA ALA A 9 0.82 6.86 15.86
C ALA A 9 0.26 6.54 17.27
N ALA A 10 -1.05 6.66 17.47
CA ALA A 10 -1.71 6.35 18.73
C ALA A 10 -1.60 4.86 19.09
N ARG A 11 -1.84 3.96 18.14
CA ARG A 11 -1.70 2.50 18.36
C ARG A 11 -0.26 2.09 18.63
N MET A 12 0.70 2.69 17.90
CA MET A 12 2.12 2.42 18.13
C MET A 12 2.54 2.86 19.54
N LYS A 13 2.12 4.07 20.00
CA LYS A 13 2.36 4.55 21.38
C LYS A 13 1.73 3.63 22.43
N ALA A 14 0.55 3.07 22.15
CA ALA A 14 -0.09 2.12 23.08
C ALA A 14 0.72 0.81 23.21
N CYS A 15 1.26 0.28 22.10
CA CYS A 15 2.12 -0.91 22.09
C CYS A 15 3.43 -0.66 22.84
N ASP A 16 4.05 0.50 22.60
CA ASP A 16 5.27 0.93 23.29
C ASP A 16 5.03 1.04 24.81
N GLY A 17 3.97 1.76 25.20
CA GLY A 17 3.57 1.90 26.61
C GLY A 17 3.25 0.55 27.28
N TYR A 18 2.58 -0.37 26.61
CA TYR A 18 2.32 -1.72 27.12
C TYR A 18 3.62 -2.50 27.34
N THR A 19 4.53 -2.45 26.40
CA THR A 19 5.83 -3.12 26.48
C THR A 19 6.66 -2.57 27.64
N ILE A 20 6.65 -1.24 27.85
CA ILE A 20 7.39 -0.60 28.93
C ILE A 20 6.74 -0.83 30.30
N HIS A 21 5.45 -0.53 30.42
CA HIS A 21 4.80 -0.46 31.74
C HIS A 21 4.17 -1.79 32.20
N THR A 22 3.76 -2.66 31.27
CA THR A 22 3.12 -3.93 31.60
C THR A 22 4.11 -5.09 31.53
N LEU A 23 4.93 -5.13 30.46
CA LEU A 23 5.92 -6.21 30.31
C LEU A 23 7.27 -5.88 30.98
N GLY A 24 7.47 -4.63 31.43
CA GLY A 24 8.64 -4.23 32.20
C GLY A 24 9.93 -4.06 31.39
N VAL A 25 9.85 -3.93 30.07
CA VAL A 25 11.03 -3.64 29.24
C VAL A 25 11.39 -2.15 29.38
N PRO A 26 12.57 -1.79 29.92
CA PRO A 26 12.91 -0.39 30.11
C PRO A 26 12.95 0.38 28.78
N SER A 27 12.37 1.59 28.73
CA SER A 27 12.34 2.44 27.53
C SER A 27 13.72 2.70 26.94
N ARG A 28 14.75 2.85 27.79
CA ARG A 28 16.15 2.96 27.35
C ARG A 28 16.63 1.78 26.52
N VAL A 29 16.15 0.55 26.83
CA VAL A 29 16.55 -0.66 26.09
C VAL A 29 15.95 -0.65 24.70
N LEU A 30 14.69 -0.21 24.58
CA LEU A 30 14.02 -0.06 23.28
C LEU A 30 14.71 0.99 22.42
N MET A 31 15.07 2.15 23.00
CA MET A 31 15.80 3.22 22.31
C MET A 31 17.19 2.76 21.85
N GLU A 32 17.95 2.06 22.68
CA GLU A 32 19.26 1.53 22.28
C GLU A 32 19.15 0.45 21.19
N ARG A 33 18.10 -0.39 21.22
CA ARG A 33 17.81 -1.34 20.13
C ARG A 33 17.47 -0.60 18.82
N ALA A 34 16.64 0.45 18.88
CA ALA A 34 16.27 1.28 17.73
C ALA A 34 17.53 1.88 17.09
N ALA A 35 18.36 2.53 17.88
CA ALA A 35 19.61 3.12 17.42
C ALA A 35 20.56 2.08 16.83
N ALA A 36 20.75 0.93 17.48
CA ALA A 36 21.60 -0.14 16.97
C ALA A 36 21.13 -0.70 15.62
N LYS A 37 19.80 -0.91 15.45
CA LYS A 37 19.23 -1.38 14.18
C LYS A 37 19.39 -0.35 13.07
N ALA A 38 19.15 0.93 13.36
CA ALA A 38 19.31 2.01 12.38
C ALA A 38 20.79 2.20 11.98
N VAL A 39 21.73 2.08 12.93
CA VAL A 39 23.17 2.10 12.62
C VAL A 39 23.58 0.89 11.77
N ALA A 40 23.11 -0.31 12.12
CA ALA A 40 23.39 -1.50 11.34
C ALA A 40 22.90 -1.34 9.89
N PHE A 41 21.67 -0.87 9.69
CA PHE A 41 21.12 -0.60 8.36
C PHE A 41 21.96 0.43 7.58
N LEU A 42 22.35 1.55 8.23
CA LEU A 42 23.18 2.56 7.60
C LEU A 42 24.54 2.02 7.14
N LEU A 43 25.17 1.15 7.94
CA LEU A 43 26.48 0.59 7.64
C LEU A 43 26.42 -0.54 6.57
N ASP A 44 25.32 -1.30 6.55
CA ASP A 44 25.12 -2.39 5.57
C ASP A 44 24.77 -1.87 4.17
N ARG A 45 24.05 -0.72 4.09
CA ARG A 45 23.59 -0.17 2.82
C ARG A 45 24.59 0.83 2.23
N THR A 46 25.79 0.33 1.91
CA THR A 46 26.86 1.15 1.28
C THR A 46 26.53 1.61 -0.13
N ASP A 47 25.54 1.02 -0.77
CA ASP A 47 24.93 1.41 -2.05
C ASP A 47 24.12 2.72 -1.92
N LEU A 48 23.50 2.98 -0.76
CA LEU A 48 22.72 4.17 -0.46
C LEU A 48 23.52 5.20 0.37
N PHE A 49 24.39 4.72 1.27
CA PHE A 49 25.08 5.53 2.27
C PHE A 49 26.60 5.36 2.16
N PRO A 50 27.30 6.28 1.48
CA PRO A 50 28.74 6.19 1.30
C PRO A 50 29.49 6.29 2.63
N ALA A 51 30.68 5.72 2.67
CA ALA A 51 31.59 5.86 3.80
C ALA A 51 32.04 7.31 3.96
N GLY A 52 32.07 7.83 5.20
CA GLY A 52 32.52 9.19 5.49
C GLY A 52 31.87 9.81 6.72
N PRO A 53 31.96 11.14 6.88
CA PRO A 53 31.38 11.84 8.02
C PRO A 53 29.85 11.77 8.02
N VAL A 54 29.24 11.60 9.20
CA VAL A 54 27.79 11.53 9.40
C VAL A 54 27.32 12.74 10.19
N VAL A 55 26.35 13.46 9.67
CA VAL A 55 25.65 14.55 10.37
C VAL A 55 24.30 14.04 10.84
N LEU A 56 24.02 14.12 12.15
CA LEU A 56 22.73 13.72 12.71
C LEU A 56 21.93 14.95 13.13
N LEU A 57 20.73 15.11 12.61
CA LEU A 57 19.76 16.12 13.04
C LEU A 57 18.94 15.52 14.19
N CYS A 58 19.11 16.00 15.40
CA CYS A 58 18.44 15.44 16.57
C CYS A 58 17.46 16.45 17.21
N GLY A 59 16.18 16.08 17.28
CA GLY A 59 15.17 16.85 18.01
C GLY A 59 15.23 16.66 19.53
N SER A 60 14.29 17.27 20.27
CA SER A 60 14.19 17.15 21.73
C SER A 60 13.32 15.98 22.20
N GLY A 61 12.63 15.29 21.30
CA GLY A 61 11.77 14.14 21.59
C GLY A 61 12.52 12.81 21.61
N ASN A 62 11.78 11.69 21.70
CA ASN A 62 12.36 10.36 21.71
C ASN A 62 13.10 10.03 20.40
N ASN A 63 12.60 10.51 19.26
CA ASN A 63 13.30 10.34 17.98
C ASN A 63 14.69 10.99 17.98
N GLY A 64 14.80 12.20 18.58
CA GLY A 64 16.11 12.83 18.82
C GLY A 64 16.99 12.02 19.78
N GLY A 65 16.39 11.34 20.75
CA GLY A 65 17.08 10.39 21.62
C GLY A 65 17.66 9.20 20.85
N ASP A 66 16.90 8.63 19.90
CA ASP A 66 17.37 7.56 19.00
C ASP A 66 18.57 8.06 18.19
N GLY A 67 18.49 9.27 17.61
CA GLY A 67 19.60 9.91 16.89
C GLY A 67 20.85 10.12 17.75
N LEU A 68 20.70 10.60 18.99
CA LEU A 68 21.82 10.77 19.92
C LEU A 68 22.46 9.43 20.32
N ALA A 69 21.67 8.37 20.48
CA ALA A 69 22.19 7.02 20.71
C ALA A 69 22.95 6.50 19.48
N MET A 70 22.42 6.72 18.25
CA MET A 70 23.13 6.42 17.00
C MET A 70 24.47 7.15 16.91
N ALA A 71 24.48 8.44 17.26
CA ALA A 71 25.72 9.24 17.27
C ALA A 71 26.80 8.64 18.18
N ARG A 72 26.43 8.13 19.34
CA ARG A 72 27.34 7.42 20.25
C ARG A 72 27.88 6.16 19.62
N PHE A 73 27.00 5.30 19.11
CA PHE A 73 27.38 4.00 18.52
C PHE A 73 28.28 4.13 17.29
N LEU A 74 28.03 5.14 16.45
CA LEU A 74 28.90 5.43 15.30
C LEU A 74 30.26 6.00 15.74
N THR A 75 30.31 6.80 16.83
CA THR A 75 31.56 7.41 17.33
C THR A 75 32.46 6.39 18.02
N ASP A 76 31.91 5.52 18.87
CA ASP A 76 32.68 4.55 19.64
C ASP A 76 32.88 3.20 18.89
N GLY A 77 32.08 2.95 17.85
CA GLY A 77 32.11 1.72 17.06
C GLY A 77 31.42 0.53 17.74
N SER A 78 30.63 0.76 18.79
CA SER A 78 29.97 -0.32 19.54
C SER A 78 28.89 -1.07 18.73
N ALA A 79 28.41 -0.47 17.65
CA ALA A 79 27.44 -1.09 16.73
C ALA A 79 28.04 -1.34 15.31
N GLY A 80 29.37 -1.33 15.15
CA GLY A 80 30.02 -1.58 13.88
C GLY A 80 31.22 -0.67 13.62
N GLU A 81 31.35 -0.15 12.40
CA GLU A 81 32.47 0.72 12.00
C GLU A 81 32.35 2.10 12.62
N LYS A 82 33.50 2.65 13.09
CA LYS A 82 33.58 4.03 13.57
C LYS A 82 33.47 5.02 12.44
N ARG A 83 32.70 6.09 12.69
CA ARG A 83 32.54 7.23 11.78
C ARG A 83 32.87 8.54 12.49
N LYS A 84 33.29 9.56 11.73
CA LYS A 84 33.31 10.95 12.22
C LYS A 84 31.88 11.44 12.31
N VAL A 85 31.43 11.85 13.52
CA VAL A 85 30.03 12.19 13.78
C VAL A 85 29.92 13.61 14.27
N THR A 86 28.93 14.34 13.73
CA THR A 86 28.51 15.66 14.26
C THR A 86 27.00 15.65 14.44
N VAL A 87 26.52 16.04 15.60
CA VAL A 87 25.10 16.22 15.89
C VAL A 87 24.73 17.70 15.75
N ILE A 88 23.72 18.01 14.95
CA ILE A 88 23.02 19.29 14.94
C ILE A 88 21.79 19.13 15.83
N TYR A 89 21.81 19.75 17.02
CA TYR A 89 20.69 19.66 17.94
C TYR A 89 19.62 20.69 17.56
N ALA A 90 18.47 20.20 17.08
CA ALA A 90 17.35 21.00 16.58
C ALA A 90 16.27 21.29 17.66
N GLY A 91 16.64 21.25 18.94
CA GLY A 91 15.77 21.57 20.07
C GLY A 91 15.91 23.02 20.53
N LYS A 92 15.41 23.31 21.74
CA LYS A 92 15.52 24.63 22.37
C LYS A 92 16.88 24.80 23.03
N TYR A 93 17.30 26.07 23.14
CA TYR A 93 18.52 26.49 23.80
C TYR A 93 18.20 27.41 24.96
N THR A 94 19.02 27.38 26.03
CA THR A 94 18.99 28.32 27.14
C THR A 94 19.55 29.68 26.72
N GLU A 95 19.34 30.71 27.54
CA GLU A 95 19.96 32.05 27.32
C GLU A 95 21.50 32.01 27.29
N ALA A 96 22.10 31.01 27.94
CA ALA A 96 23.55 30.78 27.93
C ALA A 96 24.04 30.07 26.65
N GLY A 97 23.16 29.75 25.70
CA GLY A 97 23.50 29.10 24.42
C GLY A 97 23.74 27.59 24.52
N ALA A 98 23.39 26.94 25.61
CA ALA A 98 23.43 25.49 25.76
C ALA A 98 22.07 24.86 25.42
N PRO A 99 22.03 23.62 24.91
CA PRO A 99 20.76 22.87 24.74
C PRO A 99 19.95 22.85 26.05
N ASP A 100 18.65 23.17 25.95
CA ASP A 100 17.74 23.20 27.09
C ASP A 100 17.29 21.78 27.47
N GLU A 101 17.96 21.20 28.44
CA GLU A 101 17.74 19.84 28.93
C GLU A 101 16.32 19.64 29.51
N ASP A 102 15.68 20.68 30.05
CA ASP A 102 14.35 20.60 30.64
C ASP A 102 13.25 20.51 29.55
N ARG A 103 13.59 20.82 28.32
CA ARG A 103 12.74 20.68 27.15
C ARG A 103 12.93 19.35 26.39
N MET A 104 13.84 18.51 26.85
CA MET A 104 14.05 17.18 26.29
C MET A 104 13.11 16.15 26.92
N SER A 105 12.71 15.11 26.14
CA SER A 105 12.12 13.93 26.77
C SER A 105 13.12 13.24 27.70
N VAL A 106 12.62 12.45 28.65
CA VAL A 106 13.48 11.80 29.68
C VAL A 106 14.61 11.00 29.03
N GLU A 107 14.27 10.19 27.99
CA GLU A 107 15.27 9.36 27.33
C GLU A 107 16.17 10.18 26.40
N CYS A 108 15.66 11.21 25.72
CA CYS A 108 16.48 12.12 24.92
C CYS A 108 17.52 12.81 25.77
N ARG A 109 17.11 13.36 26.91
CA ARG A 109 18.03 14.00 27.91
C ARG A 109 19.11 13.02 28.36
N ARG A 110 18.74 11.80 28.64
CA ARG A 110 19.69 10.75 29.03
C ARG A 110 20.72 10.51 27.94
N GLN A 111 20.28 10.31 26.69
CA GLN A 111 21.19 10.08 25.56
C GLN A 111 22.05 11.31 25.27
N TYR A 112 21.51 12.52 25.42
CA TYR A 112 22.27 13.77 25.32
C TYR A 112 23.42 13.82 26.34
N LEU A 113 23.17 13.53 27.61
CA LEU A 113 24.20 13.51 28.65
C LEU A 113 25.27 12.44 28.36
N LEU A 114 24.90 11.27 27.89
CA LEU A 114 25.83 10.21 27.49
C LEU A 114 26.66 10.61 26.27
N ALA A 115 26.07 11.21 25.24
CA ALA A 115 26.77 11.69 24.06
C ALA A 115 27.76 12.82 24.40
N ARG A 116 27.36 13.75 25.27
CA ARG A 116 28.20 14.86 25.77
C ARG A 116 29.39 14.37 26.63
N ALA A 117 29.19 13.31 27.41
CA ALA A 117 30.27 12.71 28.21
C ALA A 117 31.27 11.92 27.34
N GLY A 118 30.88 11.55 26.17
CA GLY A 118 31.71 10.90 25.15
C GLY A 118 32.44 11.92 24.26
N THR A 119 32.81 11.48 23.06
CA THR A 119 33.54 12.30 22.07
C THR A 119 32.63 12.83 20.93
N VAL A 120 31.30 12.84 21.15
CA VAL A 120 30.35 13.33 20.15
C VAL A 120 30.34 14.86 20.12
N THR A 121 30.56 15.44 18.95
CA THR A 121 30.43 16.87 18.72
C THR A 121 28.96 17.25 18.57
N ILE A 122 28.44 18.16 19.42
CA ILE A 122 27.04 18.63 19.38
C ILE A 122 27.05 20.14 19.13
N LEU A 123 26.40 20.56 18.05
CA LEU A 123 26.40 21.95 17.56
C LEU A 123 24.97 22.49 17.40
N PRO A 124 24.76 23.81 17.40
CA PRO A 124 23.48 24.43 17.12
C PRO A 124 23.13 24.42 15.63
N PRO A 125 21.86 24.66 15.25
CA PRO A 125 21.41 24.69 13.86
C PRO A 125 22.22 25.65 12.96
N ALA A 126 22.67 26.77 13.49
CA ALA A 126 23.48 27.76 12.75
C ALA A 126 24.81 27.19 12.20
N ALA A 127 25.34 26.11 12.79
CA ALA A 127 26.57 25.46 12.34
C ALA A 127 26.35 24.47 11.18
N LEU A 128 25.09 24.24 10.72
CA LEU A 128 24.78 23.24 9.70
C LEU A 128 25.62 23.45 8.43
N GLY A 129 25.73 24.66 7.92
CA GLY A 129 26.44 24.96 6.66
C GLY A 129 27.91 24.53 6.68
N GLU A 130 28.56 24.63 7.85
CA GLU A 130 29.97 24.26 8.01
C GLU A 130 30.20 22.74 7.95
N VAL A 131 29.23 21.95 8.44
CA VAL A 131 29.38 20.50 8.55
C VAL A 131 28.73 19.74 7.39
N LEU A 132 27.72 20.33 6.75
CA LEU A 132 26.97 19.70 5.66
C LEU A 132 27.83 19.53 4.41
N ALA A 133 28.74 20.47 4.15
CA ALA A 133 29.62 20.44 2.97
C ALA A 133 30.55 19.20 2.95
N ASP A 134 30.96 18.71 4.10
CA ASP A 134 31.81 17.53 4.26
C ASP A 134 31.03 16.23 4.56
N ALA A 135 29.70 16.34 4.74
CA ALA A 135 28.88 15.19 5.14
C ALA A 135 28.74 14.17 4.00
N ALA A 136 29.00 12.92 4.31
CA ALA A 136 28.70 11.79 3.40
C ALA A 136 27.25 11.33 3.55
N VAL A 137 26.67 11.47 4.76
CA VAL A 137 25.32 11.04 5.10
C VAL A 137 24.71 12.00 6.11
N VAL A 138 23.42 12.30 5.96
CA VAL A 138 22.61 12.93 7.00
C VAL A 138 21.66 11.89 7.60
N VAL A 139 21.54 11.88 8.93
CA VAL A 139 20.52 11.13 9.65
C VAL A 139 19.46 12.10 10.16
N ASP A 140 18.23 11.91 9.75
CA ASP A 140 17.06 12.67 10.20
C ASP A 140 16.42 12.00 11.42
N ALA A 141 16.62 12.58 12.58
CA ALA A 141 16.02 12.20 13.85
C ALA A 141 15.38 13.41 14.57
N VAL A 142 14.80 14.37 13.81
CA VAL A 142 14.17 15.56 14.40
C VAL A 142 12.78 15.20 14.93
N PHE A 143 11.89 14.72 14.06
CA PHE A 143 10.53 14.36 14.43
C PHE A 143 10.23 12.90 14.00
N GLY A 144 9.57 12.14 14.87
CA GLY A 144 9.00 10.82 14.58
C GLY A 144 7.47 10.88 14.57
N ILE A 145 6.80 9.77 14.95
CA ILE A 145 5.33 9.65 14.98
C ILE A 145 4.58 10.66 15.86
N GLY A 146 5.26 11.50 16.57
CA GLY A 146 4.65 12.51 17.47
C GLY A 146 4.35 13.85 16.83
N LEU A 147 4.63 14.03 15.53
CA LEU A 147 4.41 15.29 14.84
C LEU A 147 2.92 15.55 14.58
N ASP A 148 2.36 16.59 15.22
CA ASP A 148 0.94 16.95 15.16
C ASP A 148 0.69 18.41 14.74
N ARG A 149 1.76 19.15 14.39
CA ARG A 149 1.70 20.59 14.04
C ARG A 149 2.60 20.90 12.85
N LEU A 150 2.33 22.01 12.18
CA LEU A 150 3.15 22.49 11.08
C LEU A 150 4.56 22.86 11.55
N ILE A 151 5.56 22.44 10.79
CA ILE A 151 6.95 22.83 10.99
C ILE A 151 7.15 24.20 10.34
N THR A 152 7.65 25.16 11.14
CA THR A 152 7.90 26.55 10.73
C THR A 152 9.19 27.08 11.34
N GLY A 153 9.63 28.25 10.91
CA GLY A 153 10.79 28.97 11.47
C GLY A 153 12.12 28.23 11.27
N GLU A 154 12.98 28.28 12.27
CA GLU A 154 14.36 27.77 12.19
C GLU A 154 14.45 26.29 11.79
N ILE A 155 13.54 25.45 12.31
CA ILE A 155 13.52 24.03 11.96
C ILE A 155 13.12 23.83 10.48
N ALA A 156 12.15 24.60 9.98
CA ALA A 156 11.80 24.53 8.56
C ALA A 156 13.00 24.92 7.69
N SER A 157 13.70 25.98 8.03
CA SER A 157 14.92 26.42 7.33
C SER A 157 16.03 25.36 7.39
N LEU A 158 16.20 24.71 8.55
CA LEU A 158 17.18 23.63 8.73
C LEU A 158 16.88 22.45 7.78
N LEU A 159 15.63 21.95 7.78
CA LEU A 159 15.24 20.82 6.91
C LEU A 159 15.35 21.17 5.41
N THR A 160 14.96 22.39 5.04
CA THR A 160 15.08 22.87 3.65
C THR A 160 16.56 22.93 3.21
N ALA A 161 17.44 23.46 4.05
CA ALA A 161 18.87 23.55 3.74
C ALA A 161 19.51 22.15 3.55
N VAL A 162 19.10 21.16 4.33
CA VAL A 162 19.56 19.76 4.16
C VAL A 162 19.02 19.17 2.86
N ALA A 163 17.74 19.39 2.54
CA ALA A 163 17.14 18.88 1.29
C ALA A 163 17.84 19.48 0.05
N GLU A 164 18.18 20.78 0.08
CA GLU A 164 18.93 21.48 -0.98
C GLU A 164 20.39 21.03 -1.08
N GLY A 165 20.96 20.54 0.01
CA GLY A 165 22.37 20.10 0.07
C GLY A 165 22.66 18.83 -0.72
N GLY A 166 21.65 18.06 -1.11
CA GLY A 166 21.79 16.87 -1.97
C GLY A 166 22.54 15.69 -1.32
N VAL A 167 22.80 15.73 0.01
CA VAL A 167 23.42 14.63 0.76
C VAL A 167 22.36 13.55 1.02
N PRO A 168 22.68 12.23 0.85
CA PRO A 168 21.73 11.17 1.12
C PRO A 168 21.27 11.20 2.59
N VAL A 169 19.95 11.11 2.80
CA VAL A 169 19.30 11.18 4.12
C VAL A 169 18.77 9.80 4.52
N LEU A 170 19.11 9.36 5.73
CA LEU A 170 18.45 8.25 6.43
C LEU A 170 17.46 8.82 7.44
N ALA A 171 16.17 8.55 7.26
CA ALA A 171 15.16 8.93 8.26
C ALA A 171 15.01 7.86 9.35
N VAL A 172 14.96 8.31 10.59
CA VAL A 172 14.69 7.48 11.78
C VAL A 172 13.19 7.53 12.07
N ASP A 173 12.53 6.40 12.05
CA ASP A 173 11.11 6.16 12.29
C ASP A 173 10.19 6.68 11.16
N ILE A 174 10.25 7.94 10.81
CA ILE A 174 9.53 8.58 9.71
C ILE A 174 10.27 9.86 9.30
N PRO A 175 10.29 10.24 8.00
CA PRO A 175 10.90 11.50 7.57
C PRO A 175 10.29 12.70 8.31
N SER A 176 11.13 13.56 8.87
CA SER A 176 10.66 14.75 9.58
C SER A 176 9.82 15.64 8.68
N GLY A 177 8.60 15.92 9.13
CA GLY A 177 7.61 16.68 8.38
C GLY A 177 6.50 15.83 7.75
N VAL A 178 6.62 14.51 7.74
CA VAL A 178 5.54 13.60 7.30
C VAL A 178 4.66 13.24 8.48
N ASN A 179 3.34 13.37 8.32
CA ASN A 179 2.37 12.92 9.31
C ASN A 179 2.25 11.39 9.30
N ALA A 180 2.43 10.76 10.45
CA ALA A 180 2.51 9.30 10.58
C ALA A 180 1.20 8.56 10.22
N ASP A 181 0.04 9.21 10.31
CA ASP A 181 -1.26 8.59 10.08
C ASP A 181 -1.81 8.84 8.67
N THR A 182 -1.47 10.01 8.08
CA THR A 182 -2.07 10.45 6.80
C THR A 182 -1.09 10.58 5.64
N GLY A 183 0.23 10.63 5.91
CA GLY A 183 1.24 10.94 4.91
C GLY A 183 1.28 12.40 4.48
N ALA A 184 0.47 13.27 5.09
CA ALA A 184 0.46 14.69 4.76
C ALA A 184 1.78 15.37 5.14
N VAL A 185 2.24 16.31 4.31
CA VAL A 185 3.39 17.16 4.62
C VAL A 185 2.97 18.26 5.59
N MET A 186 3.63 18.30 6.75
CA MET A 186 3.33 19.23 7.84
C MET A 186 4.16 20.53 7.72
N GLY A 187 3.91 21.28 6.65
CA GLY A 187 4.62 22.53 6.32
C GLY A 187 5.82 22.25 5.43
N VAL A 188 6.86 21.65 5.96
CA VAL A 188 8.05 21.19 5.23
C VAL A 188 8.35 19.74 5.63
N ALA A 189 8.87 18.95 4.72
CA ALA A 189 9.36 17.59 5.02
C ALA A 189 10.74 17.38 4.39
N LEU A 190 11.56 16.57 5.05
CA LEU A 190 12.90 16.22 4.57
C LEU A 190 12.83 14.88 3.80
N PRO A 191 13.06 14.88 2.47
CA PRO A 191 13.11 13.64 1.71
C PRO A 191 14.27 12.74 2.15
N ALA A 192 14.02 11.46 2.28
CA ALA A 192 15.01 10.45 2.62
C ALA A 192 15.23 9.46 1.48
N VAL A 193 16.45 8.94 1.33
CA VAL A 193 16.72 7.83 0.41
C VAL A 193 16.33 6.48 1.02
N ALA A 194 16.28 6.43 2.35
CA ALA A 194 15.70 5.31 3.09
C ALA A 194 15.16 5.76 4.46
N THR A 195 14.21 4.97 4.98
CA THR A 195 13.60 5.16 6.30
C THR A 195 13.69 3.86 7.10
N VAL A 196 14.25 3.91 8.30
CA VAL A 196 14.19 2.79 9.25
C VAL A 196 13.06 3.06 10.24
N THR A 197 11.93 2.38 10.05
CA THR A 197 10.76 2.56 10.91
C THR A 197 10.73 1.54 12.05
N MET A 198 10.26 1.97 13.23
CA MET A 198 10.33 1.17 14.45
C MET A 198 9.14 0.23 14.59
N GLN A 199 9.39 -1.08 14.72
CA GLN A 199 8.51 -2.20 15.03
C GLN A 199 7.43 -2.51 13.99
N ALA A 200 6.70 -1.52 13.49
CA ALA A 200 5.60 -1.68 12.55
C ALA A 200 5.54 -0.52 11.55
N LEU A 201 4.95 -0.77 10.39
CA LEU A 201 4.66 0.28 9.41
C LEU A 201 3.66 1.28 9.97
N LYS A 202 3.82 2.56 9.61
CA LYS A 202 2.84 3.62 9.84
C LYS A 202 2.14 3.95 8.52
N ALA A 203 0.87 4.30 8.60
CA ALA A 203 0.08 4.58 7.39
C ALA A 203 0.72 5.71 6.54
N GLY A 204 1.27 6.74 7.20
CA GLY A 204 1.90 7.87 6.54
C GLY A 204 3.17 7.55 5.75
N LEU A 205 3.81 6.39 6.00
CA LEU A 205 4.92 5.90 5.19
C LEU A 205 4.45 5.34 3.83
N LEU A 206 3.17 5.00 3.74
CA LEU A 206 2.57 4.34 2.58
C LEU A 206 1.54 5.22 1.86
N LEU A 207 1.21 6.38 2.38
CA LEU A 207 0.23 7.30 1.80
C LEU A 207 0.94 8.54 1.23
N TYR A 208 0.52 8.95 0.03
CA TYR A 208 1.06 10.13 -0.63
C TYR A 208 0.53 11.43 0.01
N PRO A 209 1.34 12.50 0.05
CA PRO A 209 2.70 12.63 -0.53
C PRO A 209 3.82 12.02 0.31
N GLY A 210 3.58 11.63 1.56
CA GLY A 210 4.59 11.11 2.48
C GLY A 210 5.37 9.91 1.94
N ALA A 211 4.69 8.98 1.25
CA ALA A 211 5.31 7.79 0.66
C ALA A 211 6.45 8.12 -0.32
N GLU A 212 6.33 9.22 -1.08
CA GLU A 212 7.36 9.67 -2.02
C GLU A 212 8.63 10.17 -1.30
N LEU A 213 8.51 10.55 -0.04
CA LEU A 213 9.58 11.13 0.77
C LEU A 213 10.32 10.10 1.63
N CYS A 214 9.84 8.86 1.68
CA CYS A 214 10.37 7.83 2.59
C CYS A 214 11.56 7.05 2.02
N GLY A 215 11.74 7.05 0.70
CA GLY A 215 12.72 6.16 0.06
C GLY A 215 12.46 4.68 0.36
N GLU A 216 13.51 3.89 0.48
CA GLU A 216 13.39 2.48 0.88
C GLU A 216 13.00 2.35 2.35
N ILE A 217 11.98 1.54 2.67
CA ILE A 217 11.49 1.38 4.04
C ILE A 217 11.97 0.06 4.63
N ALA A 218 12.72 0.15 5.74
CA ALA A 218 13.13 -0.99 6.55
C ALA A 218 12.42 -0.98 7.91
N ILE A 219 11.97 -2.14 8.39
CA ILE A 219 11.32 -2.29 9.69
C ILE A 219 12.35 -2.78 10.71
N ALA A 220 12.63 -1.99 11.74
CA ALA A 220 13.45 -2.40 12.86
C ALA A 220 12.60 -3.12 13.92
N ASP A 221 12.78 -4.42 14.06
CA ASP A 221 12.17 -5.20 15.14
C ASP A 221 12.88 -4.89 16.47
N LEU A 222 12.18 -4.24 17.38
CA LEU A 222 12.67 -3.84 18.71
C LEU A 222 12.20 -4.80 19.81
N GLY A 223 11.34 -5.76 19.48
CA GLY A 223 10.67 -6.62 20.45
C GLY A 223 9.55 -5.90 21.19
N ILE A 224 8.91 -4.91 20.58
CA ILE A 224 7.70 -4.27 21.11
C ILE A 224 6.51 -5.22 20.87
N ASP A 225 5.75 -5.49 21.92
CA ASP A 225 4.58 -6.34 21.85
C ASP A 225 3.39 -5.60 21.21
N LEU A 226 2.86 -6.16 20.13
CA LEU A 226 1.76 -5.58 19.37
C LEU A 226 0.36 -6.03 19.84
N THR A 227 0.25 -6.73 20.98
CA THR A 227 -1.04 -7.17 21.55
C THR A 227 -2.07 -6.04 21.70
N PRO A 228 -1.72 -4.82 22.13
CA PRO A 228 -2.67 -3.70 22.16
C PRO A 228 -3.22 -3.28 20.79
N ALA A 229 -2.50 -3.64 19.72
CA ALA A 229 -2.89 -3.42 18.34
C ALA A 229 -3.21 -4.73 17.60
N SER A 230 -3.76 -5.73 18.29
CA SER A 230 -4.16 -7.03 17.72
C SER A 230 -5.12 -6.89 16.54
N GLN A 231 -5.92 -5.81 16.53
CA GLN A 231 -6.60 -5.32 15.35
C GLN A 231 -5.84 -4.10 14.80
N PRO A 232 -4.97 -4.25 13.80
CA PRO A 232 -4.22 -3.13 13.24
C PRO A 232 -5.15 -2.11 12.57
N TYR A 233 -4.63 -0.90 12.31
CA TYR A 233 -5.36 0.10 11.54
C TYR A 233 -5.61 -0.37 10.10
N ALA A 234 -4.56 -0.90 9.49
CA ALA A 234 -4.61 -1.55 8.19
C ALA A 234 -3.59 -2.70 8.14
N ARG A 235 -3.60 -3.47 7.07
CA ARG A 235 -2.58 -4.48 6.75
C ARG A 235 -1.95 -4.17 5.41
N LEU A 236 -0.69 -4.54 5.24
CA LEU A 236 -0.06 -4.50 3.94
C LEU A 236 -0.67 -5.60 3.05
N ALA A 237 -1.08 -5.24 1.83
CA ALA A 237 -1.36 -6.25 0.81
C ALA A 237 -0.01 -6.78 0.31
N ASP A 238 0.32 -8.02 0.64
CA ASP A 238 1.64 -8.60 0.48
C ASP A 238 1.59 -10.04 -0.04
N GLU A 239 2.77 -10.62 -0.19
CA GLU A 239 2.95 -12.01 -0.61
C GLU A 239 2.24 -13.01 0.31
N ALA A 240 2.24 -12.78 1.62
CA ALA A 240 1.62 -13.67 2.59
C ALA A 240 0.09 -13.74 2.40
N LEU A 241 -0.54 -12.59 2.10
CA LEU A 241 -1.95 -12.51 1.75
C LEU A 241 -2.23 -13.26 0.44
N LEU A 242 -1.42 -13.01 -0.60
CA LEU A 242 -1.60 -13.69 -1.89
C LEU A 242 -1.44 -15.22 -1.76
N ARG A 243 -0.46 -15.70 -0.99
CA ARG A 243 -0.29 -17.14 -0.69
C ARG A 243 -1.52 -17.75 -0.02
N ARG A 244 -2.18 -17.03 0.86
CA ARG A 244 -3.40 -17.48 1.54
C ARG A 244 -4.58 -17.58 0.57
N VAL A 245 -4.69 -16.63 -0.37
CA VAL A 245 -5.75 -16.61 -1.39
C VAL A 245 -5.52 -17.64 -2.48
N LEU A 246 -4.26 -17.89 -2.89
CA LEU A 246 -3.88 -18.85 -3.93
C LEU A 246 -3.39 -20.18 -3.33
N PRO A 247 -4.29 -21.11 -2.94
CA PRO A 247 -3.86 -22.41 -2.44
C PRO A 247 -3.24 -23.27 -3.57
N PRO A 248 -2.39 -24.25 -3.22
CA PRO A 248 -1.80 -25.14 -4.20
C PRO A 248 -2.86 -25.87 -5.01
N ARG A 249 -2.66 -25.94 -6.33
CA ARG A 249 -3.53 -26.72 -7.20
C ARG A 249 -3.38 -28.22 -6.96
N LYS A 250 -4.50 -28.91 -6.79
CA LYS A 250 -4.52 -30.37 -6.61
C LYS A 250 -4.38 -31.06 -7.96
N ARG A 251 -3.61 -32.15 -8.03
CA ARG A 251 -3.49 -32.95 -9.26
C ARG A 251 -4.85 -33.46 -9.77
N ARG A 252 -5.71 -33.94 -8.85
CA ARG A 252 -7.07 -34.36 -9.18
C ARG A 252 -8.01 -33.16 -9.10
N SER A 253 -8.13 -32.43 -10.18
CA SER A 253 -9.02 -31.29 -10.35
C SER A 253 -9.51 -31.17 -11.79
N HIS A 254 -10.54 -30.40 -12.01
CA HIS A 254 -11.11 -30.09 -13.32
C HIS A 254 -11.45 -28.60 -13.41
N LYS A 255 -11.79 -28.12 -14.61
CA LYS A 255 -12.08 -26.70 -14.84
C LYS A 255 -13.10 -26.08 -13.86
N GLY A 256 -14.16 -26.82 -13.51
CA GLY A 256 -15.16 -26.38 -12.54
C GLY A 256 -14.64 -26.20 -11.11
N THR A 257 -13.51 -26.85 -10.73
CA THR A 257 -12.88 -26.69 -9.41
C THR A 257 -12.39 -25.26 -9.19
N TYR A 258 -12.00 -24.57 -10.26
CA TYR A 258 -11.43 -23.22 -10.24
C TYR A 258 -12.43 -22.14 -10.67
N GLY A 259 -13.72 -22.48 -10.71
CA GLY A 259 -14.82 -21.54 -10.95
C GLY A 259 -14.98 -21.07 -12.39
N LEU A 260 -16.09 -20.36 -12.61
CA LEU A 260 -16.43 -19.64 -13.83
C LEU A 260 -16.59 -18.17 -13.52
N VAL A 261 -15.79 -17.29 -14.14
CA VAL A 261 -16.01 -15.85 -14.12
C VAL A 261 -16.80 -15.43 -15.36
N SER A 262 -17.88 -14.64 -15.18
CA SER A 262 -18.62 -14.01 -16.26
C SER A 262 -18.29 -12.52 -16.32
N LEU A 263 -17.83 -12.05 -17.51
CA LEU A 263 -17.41 -10.67 -17.72
C LEU A 263 -18.39 -9.97 -18.68
N LEU A 264 -19.06 -8.92 -18.23
CA LEU A 264 -19.85 -8.02 -19.08
C LEU A 264 -18.96 -6.84 -19.46
N CYS A 265 -18.31 -6.92 -20.61
CA CYS A 265 -17.24 -6.00 -21.02
C CYS A 265 -17.29 -5.72 -22.52
N GLY A 266 -16.76 -4.55 -22.89
CA GLY A 266 -16.62 -4.12 -24.27
C GLY A 266 -17.87 -3.52 -24.86
N SER A 267 -17.66 -2.55 -25.73
CA SER A 267 -18.64 -1.92 -26.62
C SER A 267 -18.01 -1.72 -27.99
N GLU A 268 -18.72 -1.13 -28.93
CA GLU A 268 -18.17 -0.76 -30.24
C GLU A 268 -16.94 0.16 -30.05
N GLY A 269 -15.80 -0.21 -30.63
CA GLY A 269 -14.52 0.47 -30.46
C GLY A 269 -13.77 0.15 -29.18
N MET A 270 -14.35 -0.60 -28.22
CA MET A 270 -13.75 -0.92 -26.91
C MET A 270 -13.54 -2.44 -26.69
N SER A 271 -13.34 -3.18 -27.75
CA SER A 271 -13.04 -4.62 -27.68
C SER A 271 -11.75 -4.93 -26.90
N GLY A 272 -10.77 -4.00 -26.93
CA GLY A 272 -9.50 -4.15 -26.23
C GLY A 272 -9.66 -4.30 -24.71
N ALA A 273 -10.54 -3.54 -24.08
CA ALA A 273 -10.84 -3.63 -22.65
C ALA A 273 -11.38 -5.03 -22.29
N ALA A 274 -12.32 -5.56 -23.11
CA ALA A 274 -12.85 -6.90 -22.92
C ALA A 274 -11.77 -7.99 -23.10
N VAL A 275 -10.85 -7.84 -24.06
CA VAL A 275 -9.72 -8.74 -24.27
C VAL A 275 -8.79 -8.73 -23.06
N LEU A 276 -8.39 -7.55 -22.57
CA LEU A 276 -7.48 -7.40 -21.44
C LEU A 276 -8.06 -8.02 -20.16
N ALA A 277 -9.31 -7.68 -19.80
CA ALA A 277 -9.97 -8.25 -18.63
C ALA A 277 -10.10 -9.78 -18.72
N THR A 278 -10.44 -10.30 -19.90
CA THR A 278 -10.61 -11.73 -20.12
C THR A 278 -9.29 -12.49 -20.01
N ARG A 279 -8.24 -12.02 -20.69
CA ARG A 279 -6.91 -12.64 -20.63
C ARG A 279 -6.33 -12.57 -19.22
N ALA A 280 -6.50 -11.45 -18.54
CA ALA A 280 -6.09 -11.30 -17.14
C ALA A 280 -6.78 -12.33 -16.24
N ALA A 281 -8.09 -12.53 -16.40
CA ALA A 281 -8.81 -13.55 -15.65
C ALA A 281 -8.28 -14.96 -15.91
N LEU A 282 -8.06 -15.32 -17.18
CA LEU A 282 -7.52 -16.63 -17.57
C LEU A 282 -6.11 -16.86 -17.02
N ARG A 283 -5.22 -15.85 -17.13
CA ARG A 283 -3.85 -15.92 -16.64
C ARG A 283 -3.75 -15.92 -15.11
N SER A 284 -4.78 -15.43 -14.42
CA SER A 284 -4.91 -15.54 -12.96
C SER A 284 -5.42 -16.90 -12.49
N GLY A 285 -5.69 -17.82 -13.42
CA GLY A 285 -5.91 -19.23 -13.10
C GLY A 285 -7.37 -19.64 -12.89
N VAL A 286 -8.37 -18.85 -13.29
CA VAL A 286 -9.78 -19.27 -13.28
C VAL A 286 -9.98 -20.48 -14.21
N GLY A 287 -10.92 -21.36 -13.86
CA GLY A 287 -11.17 -22.56 -14.64
C GLY A 287 -11.89 -22.29 -15.96
N LEU A 288 -12.77 -21.30 -16.00
CA LEU A 288 -13.53 -20.86 -17.16
C LEU A 288 -13.74 -19.34 -17.11
N ALA A 289 -13.60 -18.67 -18.27
CA ALA A 289 -14.01 -17.29 -18.46
C ALA A 289 -15.10 -17.21 -19.54
N ARG A 290 -16.20 -16.52 -19.24
CA ARG A 290 -17.29 -16.24 -20.19
C ARG A 290 -17.40 -14.73 -20.37
N VAL A 291 -17.32 -14.27 -21.60
CA VAL A 291 -17.42 -12.86 -21.95
C VAL A 291 -18.77 -12.58 -22.59
N LEU A 292 -19.53 -11.68 -21.96
CA LEU A 292 -20.76 -11.11 -22.51
C LEU A 292 -20.38 -9.77 -23.15
N THR A 293 -20.56 -9.67 -24.46
CA THR A 293 -20.12 -8.51 -25.23
C THR A 293 -21.04 -8.30 -26.44
N PRO A 294 -21.17 -7.09 -26.98
CA PRO A 294 -21.87 -6.86 -28.25
C PRO A 294 -21.28 -7.71 -29.40
N ASP A 295 -22.13 -8.12 -30.34
CA ASP A 295 -21.74 -9.04 -31.42
C ASP A 295 -20.60 -8.50 -32.29
N CYS A 296 -20.45 -7.19 -32.43
CA CYS A 296 -19.33 -6.56 -33.13
C CYS A 296 -17.95 -6.96 -32.59
N ASN A 297 -17.84 -7.37 -31.31
CA ASN A 297 -16.60 -7.77 -30.68
C ASN A 297 -16.31 -9.28 -30.78
N ARG A 298 -17.24 -10.09 -31.29
CA ARG A 298 -17.14 -11.57 -31.34
C ARG A 298 -15.82 -12.04 -31.94
N THR A 299 -15.53 -11.58 -33.16
CA THR A 299 -14.35 -12.04 -33.91
C THR A 299 -13.05 -11.65 -33.18
N VAL A 300 -12.99 -10.41 -32.66
CA VAL A 300 -11.81 -9.95 -31.94
C VAL A 300 -11.54 -10.83 -30.72
N LEU A 301 -12.56 -11.11 -29.90
CA LEU A 301 -12.41 -11.92 -28.69
C LEU A 301 -12.07 -13.37 -28.99
N GLN A 302 -12.71 -13.98 -30.01
CA GLN A 302 -12.40 -15.35 -30.42
C GLN A 302 -10.96 -15.49 -30.94
N THR A 303 -10.40 -14.41 -31.51
CA THR A 303 -9.03 -14.39 -32.01
C THR A 303 -8.02 -14.11 -30.88
N ALA A 304 -8.29 -13.11 -30.02
CA ALA A 304 -7.34 -12.64 -29.02
C ALA A 304 -7.39 -13.40 -27.69
N ALA A 305 -8.51 -14.10 -27.42
CA ALA A 305 -8.70 -14.92 -26.20
C ALA A 305 -9.48 -16.21 -26.55
N PRO A 306 -8.88 -17.11 -27.34
CA PRO A 306 -9.58 -18.32 -27.86
C PRO A 306 -10.00 -19.29 -26.74
N GLU A 307 -9.41 -19.21 -25.55
CA GLU A 307 -9.77 -20.01 -24.38
C GLU A 307 -11.08 -19.57 -23.72
N ALA A 308 -11.57 -18.36 -24.05
CA ALA A 308 -12.79 -17.81 -23.45
C ALA A 308 -14.05 -18.27 -24.16
N ILE A 309 -15.15 -18.39 -23.41
CA ILE A 309 -16.49 -18.60 -23.96
C ILE A 309 -17.06 -17.21 -24.33
N VAL A 310 -17.19 -16.92 -25.61
CA VAL A 310 -17.77 -15.66 -26.10
C VAL A 310 -19.27 -15.78 -26.21
N ALA A 311 -20.02 -15.12 -25.33
CA ALA A 311 -21.47 -14.99 -25.35
C ALA A 311 -21.85 -13.61 -25.93
N ALA A 312 -21.79 -13.48 -27.24
CA ALA A 312 -22.10 -12.23 -27.91
C ALA A 312 -23.63 -12.01 -27.98
N TYR A 313 -24.03 -10.72 -27.86
CA TYR A 313 -25.42 -10.29 -27.89
C TYR A 313 -25.62 -9.15 -28.89
N THR A 314 -26.83 -9.09 -29.48
CA THR A 314 -27.30 -7.99 -30.35
C THR A 314 -28.25 -7.07 -29.60
N SER A 315 -28.92 -7.59 -28.57
CA SER A 315 -29.77 -6.83 -27.66
C SER A 315 -29.57 -7.30 -26.21
N ASP A 316 -29.94 -6.48 -25.23
CA ASP A 316 -29.91 -6.87 -23.82
C ASP A 316 -30.79 -8.10 -23.51
N GLN A 317 -31.81 -8.36 -24.33
CA GLN A 317 -32.70 -9.53 -24.19
C GLN A 317 -31.97 -10.85 -24.49
N ASP A 318 -30.93 -10.83 -25.32
CA ASP A 318 -30.11 -12.00 -25.64
C ASP A 318 -29.24 -12.45 -24.47
N ILE A 319 -28.99 -11.55 -23.52
CA ILE A 319 -28.13 -11.81 -22.35
C ILE A 319 -28.83 -12.79 -21.43
N LYS A 320 -28.32 -14.02 -21.37
CA LYS A 320 -28.80 -15.04 -20.46
C LYS A 320 -28.41 -14.69 -19.02
N ARG A 321 -29.25 -15.08 -18.05
CA ARG A 321 -28.92 -14.96 -16.63
C ARG A 321 -27.68 -15.79 -16.31
N GLN A 322 -26.75 -15.23 -15.56
CA GLN A 322 -25.46 -15.84 -15.24
C GLN A 322 -25.50 -16.64 -13.91
N THR A 323 -26.55 -17.45 -13.74
CA THR A 323 -26.81 -18.18 -12.48
C THR A 323 -25.78 -19.24 -12.14
N ASP A 324 -25.00 -19.69 -13.13
CA ASP A 324 -23.90 -20.66 -13.01
C ASP A 324 -22.52 -20.01 -12.78
N ALA A 325 -22.42 -18.68 -12.83
CA ALA A 325 -21.18 -17.97 -12.56
C ALA A 325 -20.73 -18.11 -11.11
N SER A 326 -19.43 -18.22 -10.90
CA SER A 326 -18.79 -18.20 -9.57
C SER A 326 -18.48 -16.77 -9.10
N ALA A 327 -18.21 -15.86 -10.05
CA ALA A 327 -18.07 -14.43 -9.86
C ALA A 327 -18.44 -13.69 -11.16
N MET A 328 -18.73 -12.40 -11.05
CA MET A 328 -19.00 -11.53 -12.20
C MET A 328 -18.07 -10.31 -12.18
N VAL A 329 -17.70 -9.85 -13.38
CA VAL A 329 -17.02 -8.56 -13.61
C VAL A 329 -17.88 -7.77 -14.58
N ALA A 330 -18.10 -6.49 -14.33
CA ALA A 330 -18.87 -5.66 -15.25
C ALA A 330 -18.32 -4.24 -15.32
N GLY A 331 -18.23 -3.71 -16.55
CA GLY A 331 -17.93 -2.30 -16.79
C GLY A 331 -16.75 -2.01 -17.69
N CYS A 332 -15.72 -2.87 -17.78
CA CYS A 332 -14.52 -2.63 -18.59
C CYS A 332 -14.90 -2.35 -20.06
N GLY A 333 -14.76 -1.08 -20.48
CA GLY A 333 -15.11 -0.64 -21.84
C GLY A 333 -16.55 -0.88 -22.27
N LEU A 334 -17.49 -0.92 -21.30
CA LEU A 334 -18.89 -1.24 -21.54
C LEU A 334 -19.65 -0.11 -22.27
N GLY A 335 -19.19 1.13 -22.11
CA GLY A 335 -19.91 2.34 -22.49
C GLY A 335 -21.05 2.67 -21.53
N THR A 336 -21.56 3.91 -21.63
CA THR A 336 -22.62 4.45 -20.71
C THR A 336 -23.98 4.61 -21.39
N GLY A 337 -24.17 4.11 -22.60
CA GLY A 337 -25.43 4.22 -23.33
C GLY A 337 -26.54 3.30 -22.78
N ASP A 338 -27.78 3.55 -23.22
CA ASP A 338 -28.99 2.83 -22.76
C ASP A 338 -28.87 1.31 -22.87
N THR A 339 -28.24 0.78 -23.93
CA THR A 339 -28.06 -0.65 -24.10
C THR A 339 -27.14 -1.22 -23.03
N SER A 340 -26.06 -0.51 -22.70
CA SER A 340 -25.12 -0.86 -21.63
C SER A 340 -25.79 -0.85 -20.27
N LEU A 341 -26.59 0.19 -20.00
CA LEU A 341 -27.39 0.30 -18.78
C LEU A 341 -28.36 -0.87 -18.61
N ARG A 342 -29.11 -1.22 -19.66
CA ARG A 342 -30.04 -2.37 -19.63
C ARG A 342 -29.30 -3.69 -19.47
N ALA A 343 -28.16 -3.87 -20.17
CA ALA A 343 -27.31 -5.05 -20.06
C ALA A 343 -26.77 -5.21 -18.62
N LEU A 344 -26.27 -4.13 -18.03
CA LEU A 344 -25.79 -4.11 -16.66
C LEU A 344 -26.90 -4.46 -15.66
N ARG A 345 -28.07 -3.80 -15.76
CA ARG A 345 -29.25 -4.14 -14.94
C ARG A 345 -29.62 -5.62 -15.03
N ARG A 346 -29.63 -6.18 -16.23
CA ARG A 346 -29.98 -7.58 -16.47
C ARG A 346 -28.99 -8.56 -15.83
N VAL A 347 -27.69 -8.28 -15.92
CA VAL A 347 -26.65 -9.08 -15.26
C VAL A 347 -26.74 -8.95 -13.75
N LEU A 348 -26.89 -7.72 -13.22
CA LEU A 348 -26.95 -7.45 -11.79
C LEU A 348 -28.24 -7.96 -11.14
N SER A 349 -29.36 -8.05 -11.87
CA SER A 349 -30.60 -8.67 -11.38
C SER A 349 -30.56 -10.20 -11.33
N THR A 350 -29.46 -10.83 -11.77
CA THR A 350 -29.32 -12.28 -11.68
C THR A 350 -29.26 -12.74 -10.23
N ARG A 351 -30.16 -13.66 -9.86
CA ARG A 351 -30.12 -14.35 -8.57
C ARG A 351 -29.43 -15.69 -8.74
N PRO A 352 -28.43 -16.03 -7.94
CA PRO A 352 -27.79 -17.33 -8.03
C PRO A 352 -28.76 -18.44 -7.64
N THR A 353 -28.58 -19.63 -8.25
CA THR A 353 -29.37 -20.82 -7.88
C THR A 353 -28.89 -21.44 -6.57
N ALA A 354 -27.64 -21.19 -6.19
CA ALA A 354 -27.05 -21.64 -4.93
C ALA A 354 -25.93 -20.69 -4.50
N GLY A 355 -25.96 -20.26 -3.24
CA GLY A 355 -24.94 -19.38 -2.66
C GLY A 355 -24.87 -18.01 -3.32
N MET A 356 -23.83 -17.29 -2.99
CA MET A 356 -23.59 -15.90 -3.43
C MET A 356 -22.76 -15.85 -4.72
N ILE A 357 -22.99 -14.85 -5.57
CA ILE A 357 -22.13 -14.53 -6.71
C ILE A 357 -21.54 -13.13 -6.46
N PRO A 358 -20.26 -13.00 -6.05
CA PRO A 358 -19.62 -11.71 -5.90
C PRO A 358 -19.48 -11.01 -7.26
N VAL A 359 -19.55 -9.67 -7.23
CA VAL A 359 -19.50 -8.82 -8.43
C VAL A 359 -18.39 -7.79 -8.29
N VAL A 360 -17.57 -7.64 -9.33
CA VAL A 360 -16.63 -6.52 -9.50
C VAL A 360 -17.24 -5.52 -10.45
N LEU A 361 -17.34 -4.26 -10.05
CA LEU A 361 -17.74 -3.12 -10.88
C LEU A 361 -16.54 -2.21 -11.12
N ASP A 362 -16.22 -1.95 -12.39
CA ASP A 362 -15.12 -1.08 -12.80
C ASP A 362 -15.54 -0.16 -13.94
N ALA A 363 -14.79 0.91 -14.15
CA ALA A 363 -14.89 1.78 -15.31
C ALA A 363 -16.33 2.24 -15.60
N ASP A 364 -16.87 1.93 -16.79
CA ASP A 364 -18.23 2.35 -17.18
C ASP A 364 -19.33 1.74 -16.31
N GLY A 365 -19.07 0.59 -15.67
CA GLY A 365 -19.97 0.05 -14.65
C GLY A 365 -20.13 0.99 -13.45
N LEU A 366 -19.04 1.64 -13.02
CA LEU A 366 -19.06 2.64 -11.95
C LEU A 366 -19.70 3.95 -12.42
N ASN A 367 -19.44 4.37 -13.67
CA ASN A 367 -20.04 5.57 -14.24
C ASN A 367 -21.58 5.42 -14.30
N LEU A 368 -22.09 4.29 -14.79
CA LEU A 368 -23.52 4.00 -14.85
C LEU A 368 -24.19 3.98 -13.47
N VAL A 369 -23.51 3.44 -12.47
CA VAL A 369 -23.99 3.41 -11.08
C VAL A 369 -23.98 4.82 -10.46
N ALA A 370 -23.01 5.66 -10.81
CA ALA A 370 -22.96 7.05 -10.35
C ALA A 370 -24.07 7.92 -10.97
N GLU A 371 -24.41 7.67 -12.24
CA GLU A 371 -25.46 8.41 -12.98
C GLU A 371 -26.86 7.94 -12.61
N ASP A 372 -27.06 6.64 -12.41
CA ASP A 372 -28.36 6.05 -12.07
C ASP A 372 -28.34 5.40 -10.68
N GLY A 373 -28.71 6.21 -9.67
CA GLY A 373 -28.78 5.75 -8.28
C GLY A 373 -29.69 4.53 -8.06
N THR A 374 -30.67 4.27 -8.97
CA THR A 374 -31.54 3.09 -8.87
C THR A 374 -30.82 1.78 -9.20
N LEU A 375 -29.65 1.85 -9.83
CA LEU A 375 -28.80 0.67 -10.03
C LEU A 375 -28.27 0.13 -8.71
N TRP A 376 -27.89 0.99 -7.77
CA TRP A 376 -27.50 0.55 -6.42
C TRP A 376 -28.61 -0.24 -5.75
N ASP A 377 -29.85 0.24 -5.83
CA ASP A 377 -31.00 -0.48 -5.29
C ASP A 377 -31.18 -1.83 -5.98
N THR A 378 -30.99 -1.88 -7.30
CA THR A 378 -31.03 -3.14 -8.06
C THR A 378 -29.93 -4.11 -7.64
N VAL A 379 -28.70 -3.62 -7.46
CA VAL A 379 -27.53 -4.42 -7.07
C VAL A 379 -27.66 -4.97 -5.66
N LEU A 380 -28.03 -4.10 -4.71
CA LEU A 380 -28.04 -4.40 -3.28
C LEU A 380 -29.37 -5.02 -2.83
N LEU A 381 -30.52 -4.51 -3.29
CA LEU A 381 -31.85 -4.99 -2.86
C LEU A 381 -32.27 -6.29 -3.56
N SER A 382 -31.80 -6.55 -4.78
CA SER A 382 -32.12 -7.82 -5.48
C SER A 382 -31.44 -9.04 -4.87
N ALA A 383 -30.35 -8.85 -4.12
CA ALA A 383 -29.61 -9.88 -3.42
C ALA A 383 -28.88 -9.25 -2.21
N PRO A 384 -29.52 -9.13 -1.04
CA PRO A 384 -28.98 -8.44 0.15
C PRO A 384 -27.63 -9.02 0.62
N ASP A 385 -27.37 -10.29 0.35
CA ASP A 385 -26.10 -10.95 0.71
C ASP A 385 -25.04 -10.83 -0.40
N ARG A 386 -25.33 -10.07 -1.48
CA ARG A 386 -24.39 -9.93 -2.59
C ARG A 386 -23.18 -9.11 -2.15
N GLN A 387 -22.00 -9.68 -2.35
CA GLN A 387 -20.74 -9.00 -2.11
C GLN A 387 -20.29 -8.27 -3.39
N VAL A 388 -20.16 -6.96 -3.29
CA VAL A 388 -19.75 -6.09 -4.39
C VAL A 388 -18.38 -5.51 -4.12
N VAL A 389 -17.50 -5.58 -5.11
CA VAL A 389 -16.22 -4.89 -5.15
C VAL A 389 -16.30 -3.78 -6.17
N VAL A 390 -16.01 -2.56 -5.78
CA VAL A 390 -15.87 -1.41 -6.69
C VAL A 390 -14.40 -1.04 -6.80
N THR A 391 -13.93 -0.73 -8.02
CA THR A 391 -12.51 -0.46 -8.29
C THR A 391 -12.27 0.93 -8.85
N PRO A 392 -12.74 2.03 -8.19
CA PRO A 392 -12.61 3.37 -8.72
C PRO A 392 -11.18 3.89 -8.66
N HIS A 393 -10.74 4.64 -9.68
CA HIS A 393 -9.67 5.61 -9.56
C HIS A 393 -10.21 6.94 -8.96
N PRO A 394 -9.38 7.92 -8.51
CA PRO A 394 -9.86 9.10 -7.81
C PRO A 394 -10.97 9.88 -8.52
N ALA A 395 -10.93 9.99 -9.86
CA ALA A 395 -12.00 10.69 -10.59
C ALA A 395 -13.31 9.89 -10.69
N GLU A 396 -13.27 8.55 -10.74
CA GLU A 396 -14.47 7.69 -10.61
C GLU A 396 -15.02 7.77 -9.19
N MET A 397 -14.15 7.72 -8.19
CA MET A 397 -14.55 7.88 -6.79
C MET A 397 -15.22 9.23 -6.52
N SER A 398 -14.74 10.31 -7.16
CA SER A 398 -15.34 11.64 -7.10
C SER A 398 -16.79 11.62 -7.60
N ARG A 399 -17.07 10.97 -8.72
CA ARG A 399 -18.44 10.80 -9.24
C ARG A 399 -19.33 9.97 -8.32
N LEU A 400 -18.78 8.93 -7.70
CA LEU A 400 -19.51 8.04 -6.79
C LEU A 400 -19.89 8.71 -5.47
N CYS A 401 -18.98 9.50 -4.87
CA CYS A 401 -19.18 10.05 -3.51
C CYS A 401 -19.41 11.57 -3.47
N GLY A 402 -19.34 12.27 -4.60
CA GLY A 402 -19.55 13.72 -4.68
C GLY A 402 -18.45 14.59 -4.08
N LYS A 403 -17.29 14.01 -3.69
CA LYS A 403 -16.13 14.75 -3.18
C LYS A 403 -15.19 15.15 -4.31
N SER A 404 -14.41 16.24 -4.12
CA SER A 404 -13.39 16.62 -5.09
C SER A 404 -12.23 15.62 -5.11
N VAL A 405 -11.52 15.51 -6.25
CA VAL A 405 -10.33 14.66 -6.34
C VAL A 405 -9.25 15.06 -5.32
N PRO A 406 -8.94 16.36 -5.11
CA PRO A 406 -8.03 16.76 -4.05
C PRO A 406 -8.43 16.31 -2.65
N ASP A 407 -9.73 16.37 -2.29
CA ASP A 407 -10.22 15.90 -0.99
C ASP A 407 -10.07 14.37 -0.83
N ILE A 408 -10.23 13.62 -1.93
CA ILE A 408 -10.03 12.17 -1.93
C ILE A 408 -8.55 11.83 -1.73
N LEU A 409 -7.66 12.51 -2.43
CA LEU A 409 -6.21 12.29 -2.35
C LEU A 409 -5.64 12.75 -1.00
N ALA A 410 -6.25 13.75 -0.35
CA ALA A 410 -5.81 14.21 0.98
C ALA A 410 -6.05 13.18 2.09
N ASP A 411 -7.06 12.29 1.95
CA ASP A 411 -7.34 11.24 2.93
C ASP A 411 -8.05 10.05 2.26
N PRO A 412 -7.32 9.29 1.42
CA PRO A 412 -7.90 8.21 0.62
C PRO A 412 -8.46 7.08 1.48
N VAL A 413 -7.84 6.82 2.64
CA VAL A 413 -8.29 5.76 3.57
C VAL A 413 -9.65 6.09 4.15
N ARG A 414 -9.85 7.31 4.66
CA ARG A 414 -11.13 7.74 5.23
C ARG A 414 -12.23 7.77 4.17
N VAL A 415 -11.92 8.23 2.96
CA VAL A 415 -12.90 8.29 1.86
C VAL A 415 -13.31 6.89 1.43
N ALA A 416 -12.36 5.99 1.20
CA ALA A 416 -12.64 4.60 0.82
C ALA A 416 -13.48 3.89 1.90
N HIS A 417 -13.09 4.01 3.16
CA HIS A 417 -13.79 3.37 4.28
C HIS A 417 -15.19 3.95 4.50
N ALA A 418 -15.36 5.27 4.42
CA ALA A 418 -16.68 5.91 4.56
C ALA A 418 -17.65 5.43 3.48
N TYR A 419 -17.20 5.38 2.22
CA TYR A 419 -18.01 4.90 1.11
C TYR A 419 -18.30 3.40 1.21
N ALA A 420 -17.31 2.59 1.61
CA ALA A 420 -17.49 1.16 1.83
C ALA A 420 -18.60 0.88 2.85
N ARG A 421 -18.60 1.60 3.98
CA ARG A 421 -19.64 1.49 5.02
C ARG A 421 -21.00 1.99 4.56
N GLU A 422 -21.04 3.13 3.86
CA GLU A 422 -22.29 3.72 3.38
C GLU A 422 -23.02 2.81 2.40
N LYS A 423 -22.28 2.21 1.46
CA LYS A 423 -22.86 1.38 0.39
C LYS A 423 -22.84 -0.12 0.69
N GLY A 424 -22.19 -0.56 1.76
CA GLY A 424 -22.06 -1.99 2.08
C GLY A 424 -21.20 -2.76 1.04
N VAL A 425 -20.12 -2.14 0.52
CA VAL A 425 -19.30 -2.68 -0.56
C VAL A 425 -17.82 -2.68 -0.20
N THR A 426 -17.03 -3.56 -0.81
CA THR A 426 -15.56 -3.44 -0.78
C THR A 426 -15.13 -2.39 -1.81
N VAL A 427 -14.33 -1.42 -1.37
CA VAL A 427 -13.76 -0.37 -2.22
C VAL A 427 -12.28 -0.66 -2.47
N VAL A 428 -11.88 -0.70 -3.74
CA VAL A 428 -10.50 -0.73 -4.20
C VAL A 428 -10.21 0.65 -4.80
N LEU A 429 -9.79 1.60 -4.00
CA LEU A 429 -9.45 2.96 -4.45
C LEU A 429 -8.04 2.93 -5.07
N LYS A 430 -8.02 2.96 -6.41
CA LYS A 430 -6.78 2.89 -7.22
C LYS A 430 -6.03 4.21 -7.15
N ASP A 431 -4.75 4.14 -6.79
CA ASP A 431 -3.77 5.23 -6.91
C ASP A 431 -2.38 4.58 -6.98
N ALA A 432 -1.31 5.37 -6.93
CA ALA A 432 0.06 4.87 -6.85
C ALA A 432 0.20 3.81 -5.73
N HIS A 433 -0.36 4.08 -4.55
CA HIS A 433 -0.61 3.06 -3.53
C HIS A 433 -2.13 2.84 -3.37
N THR A 434 -2.57 1.65 -3.68
CA THR A 434 -4.00 1.32 -3.68
C THR A 434 -4.51 1.01 -2.27
N VAL A 435 -5.62 1.64 -1.89
CA VAL A 435 -6.34 1.38 -0.63
C VAL A 435 -7.50 0.44 -0.88
N VAL A 436 -7.61 -0.64 -0.09
CA VAL A 436 -8.75 -1.56 -0.13
C VAL A 436 -9.47 -1.53 1.20
N ALA A 437 -10.75 -1.18 1.18
CA ALA A 437 -11.58 -0.99 2.38
C ALA A 437 -12.83 -1.85 2.35
N SER A 438 -13.14 -2.52 3.47
CA SER A 438 -14.40 -3.25 3.65
C SER A 438 -15.46 -2.43 4.39
N PRO A 439 -16.74 -2.77 4.27
CA PRO A 439 -17.80 -2.18 5.06
C PRO A 439 -17.68 -2.49 6.57
N GLU A 440 -17.05 -3.59 6.94
CA GLU A 440 -16.82 -4.02 8.34
C GLU A 440 -15.61 -3.36 8.99
N GLY A 441 -14.78 -2.64 8.21
CA GLY A 441 -13.64 -1.89 8.72
C GLY A 441 -12.28 -2.55 8.48
N GLU A 442 -12.21 -3.64 7.71
CA GLU A 442 -10.91 -4.15 7.25
C GLU A 442 -10.30 -3.17 6.24
N LEU A 443 -9.01 -2.90 6.40
CA LEU A 443 -8.25 -2.02 5.53
C LEU A 443 -6.95 -2.71 5.08
N PHE A 444 -6.66 -2.60 3.78
CA PHE A 444 -5.37 -2.98 3.21
C PHE A 444 -4.79 -1.83 2.41
N ILE A 445 -3.46 -1.71 2.42
CA ILE A 445 -2.71 -0.79 1.56
C ILE A 445 -1.73 -1.62 0.74
N CYS A 446 -1.74 -1.44 -0.58
CA CYS A 446 -0.77 -2.04 -1.49
C CYS A 446 0.24 -0.97 -1.90
N ALA A 447 1.50 -1.20 -1.56
CA ALA A 447 2.62 -0.31 -1.90
C ALA A 447 3.50 -0.87 -3.03
N ALA A 448 3.11 -2.00 -3.64
CA ALA A 448 3.75 -2.54 -4.83
C ALA A 448 3.18 -1.88 -6.10
N GLY A 449 3.91 -1.98 -7.19
CA GLY A 449 3.58 -1.35 -8.46
C GLY A 449 4.51 -0.18 -8.79
N ASN A 450 4.43 0.30 -10.01
CA ASN A 450 5.30 1.35 -10.52
C ASN A 450 4.56 2.29 -11.49
N ALA A 451 5.22 3.41 -11.87
CA ALA A 451 4.61 4.45 -12.71
C ALA A 451 4.31 3.97 -14.14
N GLY A 452 4.97 2.93 -14.65
CA GLY A 452 4.67 2.34 -15.95
C GLY A 452 3.26 1.74 -16.05
N MET A 453 2.64 1.42 -14.90
CA MET A 453 1.27 0.94 -14.83
C MET A 453 0.21 2.03 -15.05
N ALA A 454 0.59 3.32 -15.05
CA ALA A 454 -0.32 4.46 -15.30
C ALA A 454 -0.69 4.56 -16.80
N ARG A 455 -1.35 3.51 -17.31
CA ARG A 455 -1.77 3.37 -18.72
C ARG A 455 -3.21 2.88 -18.85
N GLY A 456 -3.88 3.31 -19.93
CA GLY A 456 -5.19 2.77 -20.29
C GLY A 456 -5.16 1.25 -20.46
N GLY A 457 -6.06 0.55 -19.81
CA GLY A 457 -6.15 -0.91 -19.80
C GLY A 457 -5.61 -1.60 -18.54
N SER A 458 -4.76 -0.94 -17.72
CA SER A 458 -4.27 -1.52 -16.45
C SER A 458 -5.42 -1.82 -15.48
N GLY A 459 -6.44 -0.94 -15.41
CA GLY A 459 -7.66 -1.17 -14.63
C GLY A 459 -8.45 -2.39 -15.10
N ASP A 460 -8.59 -2.57 -16.42
CA ASP A 460 -9.27 -3.73 -17.01
C ASP A 460 -8.57 -5.04 -16.59
N VAL A 461 -7.22 -5.04 -16.60
CA VAL A 461 -6.43 -6.18 -16.11
C VAL A 461 -6.73 -6.45 -14.64
N LEU A 462 -6.72 -5.42 -13.78
CA LEU A 462 -7.02 -5.56 -12.34
C LEU A 462 -8.42 -6.14 -12.10
N ALA A 463 -9.44 -5.62 -12.80
CA ALA A 463 -10.81 -6.12 -12.67
C ALA A 463 -10.92 -7.61 -13.05
N GLY A 464 -10.23 -8.02 -14.12
CA GLY A 464 -10.13 -9.42 -14.54
C GLY A 464 -9.44 -10.30 -13.49
N VAL A 465 -8.34 -9.83 -12.90
CA VAL A 465 -7.60 -10.52 -11.83
C VAL A 465 -8.49 -10.74 -10.61
N ILE A 466 -9.12 -9.67 -10.09
CA ILE A 466 -9.99 -9.76 -8.90
C ILE A 466 -11.16 -10.70 -9.17
N GLY A 467 -11.82 -10.59 -10.33
CA GLY A 467 -12.92 -11.47 -10.72
C GLY A 467 -12.53 -12.94 -10.75
N ALA A 468 -11.34 -13.25 -11.29
CA ALA A 468 -10.81 -14.61 -11.32
C ALA A 468 -10.52 -15.19 -9.94
N LEU A 469 -9.91 -14.38 -9.04
CA LEU A 469 -9.62 -14.81 -7.68
C LEU A 469 -10.91 -15.02 -6.86
N LEU A 470 -11.91 -14.17 -7.03
CA LEU A 470 -13.23 -14.36 -6.41
C LEU A 470 -13.90 -15.65 -6.90
N ALA A 471 -13.85 -15.93 -8.22
CA ALA A 471 -14.42 -17.14 -8.79
C ALA A 471 -13.76 -18.41 -8.25
N GLN A 472 -12.44 -18.43 -8.13
CA GLN A 472 -11.66 -19.55 -7.61
C GLN A 472 -11.93 -19.81 -6.11
N ASN A 473 -12.24 -18.77 -5.35
CA ASN A 473 -12.42 -18.83 -3.91
C ASN A 473 -13.88 -18.82 -3.47
N ARG A 474 -14.86 -18.93 -4.37
CA ARG A 474 -16.30 -18.86 -4.05
C ARG A 474 -16.68 -19.72 -2.83
N GLY A 475 -16.17 -20.93 -2.73
CA GLY A 475 -16.46 -21.84 -1.61
C GLY A 475 -15.74 -21.53 -0.30
N ARG A 476 -14.81 -20.56 -0.31
CA ARG A 476 -14.03 -20.11 0.87
C ARG A 476 -14.48 -18.75 1.39
N ILE A 477 -15.25 -18.02 0.59
CA ILE A 477 -15.80 -16.70 0.97
C ILE A 477 -16.76 -16.86 2.14
N GLY A 478 -16.58 -16.06 3.19
CA GLY A 478 -17.39 -16.07 4.41
C GLY A 478 -17.04 -17.16 5.42
N THR A 479 -16.15 -18.09 5.08
CA THR A 479 -15.68 -19.15 5.99
C THR A 479 -14.19 -19.04 6.31
N GLU A 480 -13.35 -18.83 5.29
CA GLU A 480 -11.90 -18.75 5.42
C GLU A 480 -11.34 -17.39 4.98
N LEU A 481 -12.01 -16.76 4.04
CA LEU A 481 -11.59 -15.50 3.39
C LEU A 481 -12.74 -14.51 3.32
N THR A 482 -12.41 -13.22 3.42
CA THR A 482 -13.33 -12.13 3.06
C THR A 482 -13.15 -11.78 1.58
N VAL A 483 -14.16 -11.15 0.97
CA VAL A 483 -14.05 -10.58 -0.39
C VAL A 483 -12.97 -9.50 -0.43
N THR A 484 -12.81 -8.76 0.66
CA THR A 484 -11.81 -7.71 0.80
C THR A 484 -10.39 -8.27 0.78
N GLU A 485 -10.12 -9.37 1.48
CA GLU A 485 -8.83 -10.07 1.41
C GLU A 485 -8.52 -10.56 0.00
N ILE A 486 -9.52 -11.10 -0.70
CA ILE A 486 -9.35 -11.58 -2.09
C ILE A 486 -9.09 -10.39 -3.03
N ALA A 487 -9.81 -9.29 -2.87
CA ALA A 487 -9.58 -8.08 -3.67
C ALA A 487 -8.19 -7.49 -3.43
N ALA A 488 -7.76 -7.38 -2.16
CA ALA A 488 -6.43 -6.90 -1.80
C ALA A 488 -5.30 -7.81 -2.34
N ALA A 489 -5.49 -9.13 -2.29
CA ALA A 489 -4.57 -10.08 -2.92
C ALA A 489 -4.52 -9.91 -4.44
N GLY A 490 -5.65 -9.60 -5.08
CA GLY A 490 -5.72 -9.29 -6.51
C GLY A 490 -4.98 -8.02 -6.88
N VAL A 491 -5.09 -6.98 -6.05
CA VAL A 491 -4.32 -5.74 -6.20
C VAL A 491 -2.81 -6.03 -6.10
N TYR A 492 -2.38 -6.79 -5.11
CA TYR A 492 -0.97 -7.15 -4.96
C TYR A 492 -0.45 -7.99 -6.13
N LEU A 493 -1.21 -9.00 -6.58
CA LEU A 493 -0.84 -9.82 -7.74
C LEU A 493 -0.65 -8.97 -9.01
N HIS A 494 -1.58 -8.05 -9.25
CA HIS A 494 -1.53 -7.12 -10.38
C HIS A 494 -0.33 -6.18 -10.29
N ALA A 495 -0.09 -5.57 -9.12
CA ALA A 495 1.02 -4.66 -8.88
C ALA A 495 2.37 -5.36 -9.06
N LYS A 496 2.52 -6.55 -8.49
CA LYS A 496 3.76 -7.35 -8.59
C LYS A 496 4.05 -7.81 -10.01
N ALA A 497 3.01 -8.13 -10.79
CA ALA A 497 3.16 -8.41 -12.21
C ALA A 497 3.64 -7.17 -13.00
N GLY A 498 3.21 -5.96 -12.57
CA GLY A 498 3.71 -4.70 -13.09
C GLY A 498 5.17 -4.46 -12.76
N ASP A 499 5.60 -4.78 -11.53
CA ASP A 499 7.01 -4.65 -11.11
C ASP A 499 7.92 -5.56 -11.95
N LEU A 500 7.54 -6.84 -12.12
CA LEU A 500 8.26 -7.77 -12.99
C LEU A 500 8.33 -7.29 -14.45
N ALA A 501 7.27 -6.67 -14.97
CA ALA A 501 7.30 -6.09 -16.30
C ALA A 501 8.26 -4.89 -16.38
N ALA A 502 8.26 -4.02 -15.38
CA ALA A 502 9.16 -2.87 -15.33
C ALA A 502 10.64 -3.28 -15.20
N GLU A 503 10.93 -4.32 -14.41
CA GLU A 503 12.28 -4.89 -14.29
C GLU A 503 12.82 -5.42 -15.62
N GLU A 504 11.96 -6.04 -16.46
CA GLU A 504 12.38 -6.63 -17.72
C GLU A 504 12.46 -5.63 -18.88
N ILE A 505 11.50 -4.72 -19.00
CA ILE A 505 11.32 -3.87 -20.20
C ILE A 505 11.30 -2.37 -19.90
N GLY A 506 11.38 -1.98 -18.63
CA GLY A 506 11.33 -0.60 -18.18
C GLY A 506 9.90 -0.01 -18.18
N GLU A 507 9.69 1.01 -17.36
CA GLU A 507 8.38 1.64 -17.15
C GLU A 507 7.84 2.36 -18.40
N TYR A 508 8.73 2.91 -19.25
CA TYR A 508 8.31 3.65 -20.45
C TYR A 508 7.71 2.79 -21.54
N GLY A 509 8.14 1.54 -21.66
CA GLY A 509 7.74 0.65 -22.76
C GLY A 509 6.63 -0.34 -22.39
N MET A 510 6.40 -0.59 -21.11
CA MET A 510 5.46 -1.62 -20.66
C MET A 510 4.01 -1.29 -21.00
N LEU A 511 3.25 -2.31 -21.35
CA LEU A 511 1.83 -2.25 -21.70
C LEU A 511 1.01 -3.15 -20.75
N PRO A 512 -0.31 -2.96 -20.62
CA PRO A 512 -1.17 -3.88 -19.85
C PRO A 512 -1.07 -5.34 -20.24
N GLY A 513 -0.78 -5.63 -21.53
CA GLY A 513 -0.50 -6.99 -22.02
C GLY A 513 0.73 -7.60 -21.35
N ASP A 514 1.74 -6.82 -21.05
CA ASP A 514 2.96 -7.30 -20.38
C ASP A 514 2.68 -7.73 -18.94
N LEU A 515 1.82 -7.00 -18.23
CA LEU A 515 1.36 -7.39 -16.90
C LEU A 515 0.67 -8.76 -16.94
N ILE A 516 -0.22 -8.94 -17.92
CA ILE A 516 -0.97 -10.21 -18.10
C ILE A 516 -0.01 -11.40 -18.24
N GLU A 517 1.07 -11.24 -19.00
CA GLU A 517 2.04 -12.33 -19.22
C GLU A 517 2.90 -12.61 -17.96
N ARG A 518 3.01 -11.66 -16.99
CA ARG A 518 3.76 -11.82 -15.73
C ARG A 518 2.88 -12.34 -14.58
N LEU A 519 1.56 -12.26 -14.66
CA LEU A 519 0.67 -12.84 -13.63
C LEU A 519 1.00 -14.30 -13.27
N PRO A 520 1.21 -15.21 -14.24
CA PRO A 520 1.61 -16.58 -13.92
C PRO A 520 2.98 -16.70 -13.27
N LEU A 521 3.91 -15.78 -13.55
CA LEU A 521 5.26 -15.81 -12.99
C LEU A 521 5.21 -15.48 -11.49
N VAL A 522 4.47 -14.45 -11.09
CA VAL A 522 4.22 -14.15 -9.67
C VAL A 522 3.61 -15.37 -8.95
N CYS A 523 2.63 -16.03 -9.55
CA CYS A 523 2.03 -17.23 -8.97
C CYS A 523 3.04 -18.40 -8.88
N LYS A 524 3.96 -18.54 -9.82
CA LYS A 524 5.00 -19.59 -9.83
C LYS A 524 6.00 -19.38 -8.71
N GLU A 525 6.52 -18.17 -8.52
CA GLU A 525 7.44 -17.84 -7.41
C GLU A 525 6.84 -18.23 -6.06
N LEU A 526 5.53 -18.02 -5.87
CA LEU A 526 4.82 -18.44 -4.67
C LEU A 526 4.78 -19.97 -4.50
N SER A 527 4.77 -20.75 -5.57
CA SER A 527 4.78 -22.21 -5.50
C SER A 527 6.16 -22.78 -5.21
N ASP A 528 7.21 -22.19 -5.77
CA ASP A 528 8.61 -22.67 -5.67
C ASP A 528 9.22 -22.39 -4.28
N SER A 529 8.89 -21.27 -3.65
CA SER A 529 9.35 -20.93 -2.30
C SER A 529 8.82 -21.85 -1.18
N ARG A 530 7.88 -22.76 -1.47
CA ARG A 530 7.48 -23.84 -0.56
C ARG A 530 8.52 -24.94 -0.37
N THR A 531 9.53 -24.98 -1.23
CA THR A 531 10.58 -26.01 -1.21
C THR A 531 11.83 -25.55 -0.44
N ILE A 532 11.88 -24.28 0.03
CA ILE A 532 13.06 -23.73 0.70
C ILE A 532 12.71 -23.28 2.13
N ILE A 533 12.27 -24.23 2.96
CA ILE A 533 12.60 -24.19 4.39
C ILE A 533 13.49 -25.39 4.64
N GLN A 534 14.74 -25.27 4.29
CA GLN A 534 15.78 -26.07 4.94
C GLN A 534 16.12 -25.33 6.23
N THR A 535 15.73 -25.95 7.35
CA THR A 535 16.27 -25.66 8.68
C THR A 535 17.77 -25.79 8.62
N VAL A 536 18.49 -24.69 8.85
CA VAL A 536 19.88 -24.68 9.29
C VAL A 536 19.91 -24.04 10.67
#